data_8ad3f4ba62b01f3ae9d6df41420bd47b
#
_entry.id   8ad3f4ba62b01f3ae9d6df41420bd47b
#
_cell.length_a   1.000
_cell.length_b   1.000
_cell.length_c   1.000
_cell.angle_alpha   90.00
_cell.angle_beta   90.00
_cell.angle_gamma   90.00
#
_symmetry.space_group_name_H-M   'P 1'
#
loop_
_entity.id
_entity.type
_entity.pdbx_description
1 polymer ?
#
loop_
_entity_poly.entity_id
_entity_poly.type
_entity_poly.pdbx_seq_one_letter_code
_entity_poly.pdbx_strand_id
1 'polypeptide(L)' 'MKIAIDFDGTIVQHRYPEIGKEIPFATLTLKKLIDDGHILVLNSVREGEYLDAAVEWCRERGVEFFAANKNYPE' A
#
# COMPACT_ATOMS: atom_id res chain seq x y z
N MET A 1 13.87 -6.08 5.60
CA MET A 1 12.69 -6.78 6.15
C MET A 1 11.53 -6.62 5.20
N LYS A 2 10.73 -7.65 5.02
CA LYS A 2 9.48 -7.54 4.26
C LYS A 2 8.37 -7.16 5.20
N ILE A 3 7.61 -6.13 4.83
CA ILE A 3 6.54 -5.61 5.69
C ILE A 3 5.24 -5.63 4.89
N ALA A 4 4.23 -6.32 5.41
CA ALA A 4 2.92 -6.36 4.80
C ALA A 4 2.11 -5.16 5.30
N ILE A 5 1.56 -4.40 4.35
CA ILE A 5 0.83 -3.18 4.65
C ILE A 5 -0.58 -3.31 4.10
N ASP A 6 -1.56 -3.02 4.93
CA ASP A 6 -2.95 -2.96 4.50
C ASP A 6 -3.21 -1.58 3.86
N PHE A 7 -4.25 -1.47 3.04
CA PHE A 7 -4.56 -0.22 2.36
C PHE A 7 -5.73 0.52 3.01
N ASP A 8 -6.95 -0.05 2.88
CA ASP A 8 -8.15 0.61 3.42
C ASP A 8 -8.12 0.57 4.94
N GLY A 9 -8.23 1.74 5.55
CA GLY A 9 -8.18 1.87 7.00
C GLY A 9 -6.78 1.99 7.57
N THR A 10 -5.74 1.86 6.73
CA THR A 10 -4.34 1.96 7.18
C THR A 10 -3.61 3.08 6.45
N ILE A 11 -3.62 3.06 5.12
CA ILE A 11 -2.99 4.11 4.31
C ILE A 11 -4.00 5.21 4.03
N VAL A 12 -5.25 4.83 3.76
CA VAL A 12 -6.34 5.77 3.51
C VAL A 12 -7.51 5.42 4.41
N GLN A 13 -8.40 6.39 4.62
CA GLN A 13 -9.64 6.14 5.31
C GLN A 13 -10.45 5.12 4.52
N HIS A 14 -11.19 4.28 5.21
CA HIS A 14 -11.95 3.21 4.56
C HIS A 14 -13.14 3.78 3.81
N ARG A 15 -13.10 3.71 2.47
CA ARG A 15 -14.16 4.18 1.59
C ARG A 15 -14.38 3.23 0.42
N TYR A 16 -13.95 2.00 0.57
CA TYR A 16 -14.04 1.00 -0.50
C TYR A 16 -15.44 0.99 -1.11
N PRO A 17 -15.60 0.93 -2.44
CA PRO A 17 -14.57 0.70 -3.46
C PRO A 17 -13.77 1.94 -3.83
N GLU A 18 -14.16 3.11 -3.36
CA GLU A 18 -13.42 4.34 -3.62
C GLU A 18 -12.19 4.40 -2.72
N ILE A 19 -11.29 5.28 -3.08
CA ILE A 19 -10.08 5.50 -2.27
C ILE A 19 -10.33 6.70 -1.38
N GLY A 20 -10.28 6.48 -0.07
CA GLY A 20 -10.50 7.53 0.90
C GLY A 20 -9.31 8.47 1.02
N LYS A 21 -9.43 9.42 1.93
CA LYS A 21 -8.35 10.37 2.18
C LYS A 21 -7.18 9.67 2.85
N GLU A 22 -5.98 10.14 2.55
CA GLU A 22 -4.79 9.61 3.18
C GLU A 22 -4.86 9.83 4.69
N ILE A 23 -4.52 8.78 5.44
CA ILE A 23 -4.36 8.89 6.87
C ILE A 23 -3.08 9.69 7.10
N PRO A 24 -3.08 10.68 8.02
CA PRO A 24 -1.95 11.59 8.17
C PRO A 24 -0.60 10.87 8.24
N PHE A 25 0.34 11.31 7.41
CA PHE A 25 1.73 10.83 7.35
C PHE A 25 1.89 9.39 6.86
N ALA A 26 0.82 8.76 6.34
CA ALA A 26 0.91 7.35 5.94
C ALA A 26 1.94 7.15 4.83
N THR A 27 1.82 7.89 3.72
CA THR A 27 2.75 7.70 2.61
C THR A 27 4.16 8.16 2.95
N LEU A 28 4.29 9.19 3.78
CA LEU A 28 5.60 9.65 4.23
C LEU A 28 6.30 8.55 5.03
N THR A 29 5.58 7.90 5.93
CA THR A 29 6.13 6.82 6.74
C THR A 29 6.55 5.65 5.85
N LEU A 30 5.71 5.29 4.87
CA LEU A 30 6.03 4.18 3.99
C LEU A 30 7.25 4.48 3.13
N LYS A 31 7.38 5.71 2.63
CA LYS A 31 8.56 6.10 1.86
C LYS A 31 9.82 6.00 2.72
N LYS A 32 9.72 6.38 3.98
CA LYS A 32 10.87 6.29 4.88
C LYS A 32 11.26 4.83 5.10
N LEU A 33 10.29 3.95 5.23
CA LEU A 33 10.61 2.51 5.37
C LEU A 33 11.34 1.99 4.14
N ILE A 34 10.89 2.39 2.95
CA ILE A 34 11.56 1.99 1.71
C ILE A 34 12.98 2.53 1.68
N ASP A 35 13.16 3.80 2.05
CA ASP A 35 14.48 4.43 2.07
C ASP A 35 15.41 3.74 3.06
N ASP A 36 14.85 3.18 4.13
CA ASP A 36 15.62 2.45 5.13
C ASP A 36 15.94 1.02 4.69
N GLY A 37 15.54 0.63 3.48
CA GLY A 37 15.89 -0.67 2.93
C GLY A 37 14.84 -1.75 3.13
N HIS A 38 13.66 -1.40 3.63
CA HIS A 38 12.59 -2.38 3.80
C HIS A 38 11.84 -2.59 2.49
N ILE A 39 11.30 -3.79 2.32
CA ILE A 39 10.50 -4.15 1.16
C ILE A 39 9.05 -4.17 1.60
N LEU A 40 8.21 -3.38 0.92
CA LEU A 40 6.80 -3.29 1.28
C LEU A 40 5.96 -4.14 0.35
N VAL A 41 5.00 -4.84 0.93
CA VAL A 41 4.05 -5.69 0.22
C VAL A 41 2.66 -5.19 0.56
N LEU A 42 1.84 -4.95 -0.44
CA LEU A 42 0.47 -4.52 -0.18
C LEU A 42 -0.40 -5.76 0.03
N ASN A 43 -1.05 -5.82 1.18
CA ASN A 43 -1.97 -6.89 1.52
C ASN A 43 -3.35 -6.27 1.70
N SER A 44 -4.25 -6.49 0.74
CA SER A 44 -5.53 -5.80 0.70
C SER A 44 -6.64 -6.76 0.32
N VAL A 45 -7.87 -6.44 0.73
CA VAL A 45 -9.05 -7.20 0.27
C VAL A 45 -9.46 -6.80 -1.13
N ARG A 46 -8.86 -5.72 -1.67
CA ARG A 46 -9.17 -5.28 -3.04
C ARG A 46 -8.64 -6.27 -4.05
N GLU A 47 -9.34 -6.38 -5.19
CA GLU A 47 -8.93 -7.25 -6.27
C GLU A 47 -9.14 -6.53 -7.60
N GLY A 48 -8.53 -7.06 -8.67
CA GLY A 48 -8.71 -6.53 -10.01
C GLY A 48 -8.37 -5.07 -10.12
N GLU A 49 -9.24 -4.32 -10.80
CA GLU A 49 -8.98 -2.90 -11.05
C GLU A 49 -8.99 -2.07 -9.77
N TYR A 50 -9.69 -2.51 -8.74
CA TYR A 50 -9.68 -1.79 -7.47
C TYR A 50 -8.34 -1.91 -6.77
N LEU A 51 -7.71 -3.07 -6.89
CA LEU A 51 -6.37 -3.26 -6.37
C LEU A 51 -5.36 -2.46 -7.19
N ASP A 52 -5.50 -2.49 -8.51
CA ASP A 52 -4.61 -1.73 -9.40
C ASP A 52 -4.68 -0.23 -9.07
N ALA A 53 -5.89 0.27 -8.82
CA ALA A 53 -6.07 1.66 -8.47
C ALA A 53 -5.37 2.02 -7.16
N ALA A 54 -5.42 1.12 -6.18
CA ALA A 54 -4.75 1.36 -4.89
C ALA A 54 -3.24 1.39 -5.06
N VAL A 55 -2.70 0.45 -5.83
CA VAL A 55 -1.25 0.39 -6.10
C VAL A 55 -0.80 1.65 -6.83
N GLU A 56 -1.56 2.08 -7.83
CA GLU A 56 -1.22 3.27 -8.60
C GLU A 56 -1.32 4.54 -7.74
N TRP A 57 -2.33 4.61 -6.88
CA TRP A 57 -2.48 5.73 -5.94
C TRP A 57 -1.22 5.87 -5.08
N CYS A 58 -0.71 4.76 -4.58
CA CYS A 58 0.50 4.77 -3.76
C CYS A 58 1.73 5.14 -4.59
N ARG A 59 1.82 4.60 -5.81
CA ARG A 59 2.97 4.88 -6.67
C ARG A 59 3.05 6.36 -7.02
N GLU A 60 1.92 7.00 -7.27
CA GLU A 60 1.87 8.42 -7.56
C GLU A 60 2.41 9.26 -6.41
N ARG A 61 2.41 8.72 -5.22
CA ARG A 61 2.91 9.39 -4.01
C ARG A 61 4.28 8.90 -3.58
N GLY A 62 4.95 8.17 -4.46
CA GLY A 62 6.32 7.72 -4.21
C GLY A 62 6.43 6.44 -3.41
N VAL A 63 5.33 5.71 -3.24
CA VAL A 63 5.35 4.45 -2.52
C VAL A 63 5.19 3.31 -3.51
N GLU A 64 6.25 2.53 -3.71
CA GLU A 64 6.22 1.39 -4.61
C GLU A 64 6.27 0.11 -3.80
N PHE A 65 5.30 -0.76 -4.07
CA PHE A 65 5.24 -2.07 -3.42
C PHE A 65 5.96 -3.10 -4.28
N PHE A 66 6.68 -3.99 -3.61
CA PHE A 66 7.33 -5.10 -4.30
C PHE A 66 6.29 -6.00 -4.95
N ALA A 67 5.14 -6.17 -4.31
CA ALA A 67 4.03 -6.92 -4.87
C ALA A 67 2.76 -6.62 -4.07
N ALA A 68 1.61 -7.02 -4.63
CA ALA A 68 0.32 -6.79 -4.01
C ALA A 68 -0.46 -8.11 -4.01
N ASN A 69 -1.03 -8.46 -2.85
CA ASN A 69 -1.90 -9.62 -2.68
C ASN A 69 -1.32 -10.93 -3.20
N LYS A 70 -0.02 -11.11 -3.06
CA LYS A 70 0.63 -12.33 -3.50
C LYS A 70 1.23 -13.06 -2.32
N ASN A 71 1.18 -14.39 -2.41
CA ASN A 71 1.87 -15.24 -1.44
C ASN A 71 3.34 -15.29 -1.83
N TYR A 72 4.20 -15.18 -0.84
CA TYR A 72 5.63 -15.25 -1.04
C TYR A 72 6.16 -16.57 -0.51
N PRO A 73 7.00 -17.22 -1.30
CA PRO A 73 7.77 -18.30 -0.69
C PRO A 73 8.71 -17.64 0.32
N GLU A 74 8.66 -18.12 1.50
CA GLU A 74 9.45 -17.55 2.60
C GLU A 74 10.92 -17.91 2.50
#